data_c94b3fe1990fe0be855467a4f9619f0c
#
_entry.id   c94b3fe1990fe0be855467a4f9619f0c
#
_cell.length_a   1.000
_cell.length_b   1.000
_cell.length_c   1.000
_cell.angle_alpha   90.00
_cell.angle_beta   90.00
_cell.angle_gamma   90.00
#
_symmetry.space_group_name_H-M   'P 1'
#
loop_
_entity.id
_entity.type
_entity.pdbx_description
1 polymer ?
#
loop_
_entity_poly.entity_id
_entity_poly.type
_entity_poly.pdbx_seq_one_letter_code
_entity_poly.pdbx_strand_id
1 'polypeptide(L)'
;MFNQVEAIDLNRLRTNVHIAVPKKKRPGQLTLLGRSEVKLPASPAEARLETFPNPAPRRNYRIHFETDDFTSVCPITGQPDFARIDIDYVPDRLCVESKSLKFYLASYRNERAFNEAVTNRILDDFVKACAPREAIVTAQFSARGGIALTVRAEYPDKGKITRDGR
;
A
#
# COMPACT_ATOMS: atom_id res chain seq x y z
N MET A 1 45.71 57.91 32.10
CA MET A 1 44.74 57.81 30.96
C MET A 1 44.45 56.33 30.73
N PHE A 2 43.39 55.86 31.30
CA PHE A 2 42.99 54.44 31.16
C PHE A 2 41.86 54.33 30.07
N ASN A 3 42.20 53.56 29.04
CA ASN A 3 41.26 53.23 27.97
C ASN A 3 40.25 52.19 28.48
N GLN A 4 39.00 52.57 28.51
CA GLN A 4 37.89 51.61 28.75
C GLN A 4 37.65 50.83 27.46
N VAL A 5 37.82 49.52 27.53
CA VAL A 5 37.42 48.61 26.51
C VAL A 5 35.95 48.19 26.83
N GLU A 6 35.03 48.63 26.00
CA GLU A 6 33.62 48.22 26.11
C GLU A 6 33.49 46.71 25.89
N ALA A 7 32.91 46.01 26.85
CA ALA A 7 32.56 44.60 26.74
C ALA A 7 31.41 44.42 25.78
N ILE A 8 31.64 43.72 24.68
CA ILE A 8 30.61 43.32 23.71
C ILE A 8 29.71 42.26 24.36
N ASP A 9 28.45 42.59 24.56
CA ASP A 9 27.42 41.68 25.09
C ASP A 9 27.08 40.63 24.03
N LEU A 10 27.66 39.42 24.17
CA LEU A 10 27.44 38.25 23.31
C LEU A 10 26.05 37.60 23.43
N ASN A 11 25.18 38.12 24.33
CA ASN A 11 23.83 37.57 24.51
C ASN A 11 22.78 38.12 23.50
N ARG A 12 23.15 39.10 22.67
CA ARG A 12 22.22 39.74 21.73
C ARG A 12 22.09 39.06 20.35
N LEU A 13 22.85 37.96 20.09
CA LEU A 13 22.88 37.27 18.79
C LEU A 13 22.25 35.85 18.81
N ARG A 14 21.37 35.58 19.76
CA ARG A 14 20.51 34.36 19.66
C ARG A 14 19.29 34.64 18.81
N THR A 15 19.48 34.76 17.51
CA THR A 15 18.39 34.59 16.55
C THR A 15 17.95 33.13 16.63
N ASN A 16 16.75 32.89 17.20
CA ASN A 16 16.09 31.59 17.20
C ASN A 16 15.74 31.22 15.76
N VAL A 17 16.69 30.65 15.02
CA VAL A 17 16.37 29.95 13.78
C VAL A 17 15.71 28.63 14.18
N HIS A 18 14.38 28.61 14.18
CA HIS A 18 13.61 27.38 14.27
C HIS A 18 13.79 26.63 12.95
N ILE A 19 14.88 25.84 12.86
CA ILE A 19 15.00 24.84 11.81
C ILE A 19 13.95 23.78 12.14
N ALA A 20 12.83 23.81 11.42
CA ALA A 20 11.81 22.76 11.47
C ALA A 20 12.43 21.47 10.96
N VAL A 21 12.94 20.64 11.88
CA VAL A 21 13.40 19.28 11.56
C VAL A 21 12.17 18.53 11.04
N PRO A 22 12.20 18.02 9.79
CA PRO A 22 11.07 17.25 9.27
C PRO A 22 10.90 16.03 10.16
N LYS A 23 9.76 15.93 10.85
CA LYS A 23 9.43 14.80 11.72
C LYS A 23 9.45 13.54 10.87
N LYS A 24 10.45 12.68 11.09
CA LYS A 24 10.59 11.37 10.46
C LYS A 24 9.31 10.58 10.75
N LYS A 25 8.49 10.30 9.72
CA LYS A 25 7.24 9.53 9.88
C LYS A 25 7.58 8.17 10.48
N ARG A 26 7.01 7.87 11.64
CA ARG A 26 7.20 6.56 12.30
C ARG A 26 6.50 5.48 11.47
N PRO A 27 7.09 4.29 11.28
CA PRO A 27 6.39 3.16 10.70
C PRO A 27 5.09 2.89 11.49
N GLY A 28 3.95 2.72 10.82
CA GLY A 28 2.64 2.51 11.45
C GLY A 28 1.81 3.77 11.71
N GLN A 29 2.21 4.95 11.20
CA GLN A 29 1.38 6.15 11.33
C GLN A 29 0.31 6.17 10.22
N LEU A 30 -0.95 6.01 10.61
CA LEU A 30 -2.12 6.13 9.73
C LEU A 30 -2.37 7.61 9.39
N THR A 31 -2.33 8.00 8.12
CA THR A 31 -2.48 9.38 7.69
C THR A 31 -3.82 9.66 7.00
N LEU A 32 -4.50 8.61 6.54
CA LEU A 32 -5.77 8.71 5.82
C LEU A 32 -6.99 8.56 6.75
N LEU A 33 -6.82 7.90 7.88
CA LEU A 33 -7.92 7.66 8.82
C LEU A 33 -8.45 8.97 9.42
N GLY A 34 -9.78 9.17 9.36
CA GLY A 34 -10.46 10.35 9.92
C GLY A 34 -10.42 11.62 9.05
N ARG A 35 -9.81 11.62 7.86
CA ARG A 35 -9.83 12.75 6.92
C ARG A 35 -10.90 12.55 5.85
N SER A 36 -11.80 13.54 5.70
CA SER A 36 -12.89 13.49 4.71
C SER A 36 -12.53 14.05 3.33
N GLU A 37 -11.39 14.73 3.17
CA GLU A 37 -10.99 15.42 1.93
C GLU A 37 -9.83 14.72 1.18
N VAL A 38 -9.68 13.42 1.31
CA VAL A 38 -8.61 12.71 0.61
C VAL A 38 -9.03 12.45 -0.84
N LYS A 39 -8.27 13.02 -1.79
CA LYS A 39 -8.42 12.70 -3.21
C LYS A 39 -7.98 11.25 -3.47
N LEU A 40 -8.75 10.54 -4.30
CA LEU A 40 -8.35 9.22 -4.76
C LEU A 40 -7.03 9.33 -5.57
N PRO A 41 -6.03 8.47 -5.34
CA PRO A 41 -4.82 8.43 -6.15
C PRO A 41 -5.17 8.23 -7.63
N ALA A 42 -4.40 8.84 -8.53
CA ALA A 42 -4.64 8.72 -9.96
C ALA A 42 -4.17 7.38 -10.52
N SER A 43 -3.18 6.76 -9.86
CA SER A 43 -2.60 5.47 -10.24
C SER A 43 -2.16 4.66 -9.03
N PRO A 44 -1.96 3.32 -9.16
CA PRO A 44 -1.42 2.50 -8.09
C PRO A 44 -0.02 2.93 -7.61
N ALA A 45 0.78 3.55 -8.49
CA ALA A 45 2.10 4.07 -8.14
C ALA A 45 2.05 5.27 -7.17
N GLU A 46 0.97 6.04 -7.21
CA GLU A 46 0.72 7.16 -6.30
C GLU A 46 0.00 6.73 -5.01
N ALA A 47 -0.63 5.57 -5.04
CA ALA A 47 -1.36 5.04 -3.90
C ALA A 47 -0.40 4.50 -2.84
N ARG A 48 -0.83 4.54 -1.58
CA ARG A 48 -0.06 4.04 -0.47
C ARG A 48 -0.91 3.13 0.41
N LEU A 49 -0.44 1.91 0.61
CA LEU A 49 -0.95 1.03 1.65
C LEU A 49 -0.38 1.45 3.01
N GLU A 50 -1.23 1.85 3.93
CA GLU A 50 -0.87 2.16 5.30
C GLU A 50 -1.01 0.93 6.18
N THR A 51 -0.19 0.87 7.23
CA THR A 51 -0.16 -0.25 8.15
C THR A 51 -0.15 0.24 9.59
N PHE A 52 -0.60 -0.61 10.50
CA PHE A 52 -0.56 -0.38 11.93
C PHE A 52 -0.03 -1.62 12.67
N PRO A 53 0.49 -1.48 13.90
CA PRO A 53 1.01 -2.62 14.66
C PRO A 53 -0.05 -3.70 14.86
N ASN A 54 0.32 -4.96 14.61
CA ASN A 54 -0.55 -6.10 14.89
C ASN A 54 -0.85 -6.19 16.40
N PRO A 55 -2.11 -6.12 16.83
CA PRO A 55 -2.47 -6.17 18.23
C PRO A 55 -2.23 -7.53 18.91
N ALA A 56 -2.06 -8.61 18.11
CA ALA A 56 -1.88 -9.97 18.61
C ALA A 56 -0.79 -10.74 17.82
N PRO A 57 0.48 -10.27 17.80
CA PRO A 57 1.53 -10.80 16.92
C PRO A 57 1.95 -12.25 17.24
N ARG A 58 1.62 -12.74 18.45
CA ARG A 58 1.88 -14.14 18.85
C ARG A 58 0.74 -15.09 18.49
N ARG A 59 -0.40 -14.56 18.00
CA ARG A 59 -1.56 -15.35 17.64
C ARG A 59 -1.53 -15.63 16.14
N ASN A 60 -1.83 -16.86 15.75
CA ASN A 60 -2.03 -17.21 14.35
C ASN A 60 -3.50 -17.01 14.02
N TYR A 61 -3.83 -15.92 13.31
CA TYR A 61 -5.18 -15.60 12.84
C TYR A 61 -5.12 -15.05 11.42
N ARG A 62 -6.21 -15.20 10.70
CA ARG A 62 -6.34 -14.78 9.30
C ARG A 62 -7.26 -13.56 9.23
N ILE A 63 -6.86 -12.60 8.40
CA ILE A 63 -7.69 -11.45 8.03
C ILE A 63 -8.09 -11.64 6.58
N HIS A 64 -9.38 -11.41 6.30
CA HIS A 64 -9.96 -11.46 4.97
C HIS A 64 -10.51 -10.09 4.61
N PHE A 65 -10.14 -9.60 3.42
CA PHE A 65 -10.74 -8.45 2.77
C PHE A 65 -11.39 -8.90 1.48
N GLU A 66 -12.57 -8.34 1.19
CA GLU A 66 -13.25 -8.58 -0.08
C GLU A 66 -13.83 -7.27 -0.62
N THR A 67 -13.91 -7.15 -1.93
CA THR A 67 -14.59 -6.05 -2.62
C THR A 67 -15.08 -6.51 -4.00
N ASP A 68 -16.30 -6.11 -4.34
CA ASP A 68 -16.88 -6.29 -5.68
C ASP A 68 -16.71 -5.04 -6.57
N ASP A 69 -16.12 -3.96 -6.03
CA ASP A 69 -16.01 -2.63 -6.67
C ASP A 69 -14.69 -2.43 -7.43
N PHE A 70 -13.91 -3.49 -7.68
CA PHE A 70 -12.64 -3.35 -8.38
C PHE A 70 -12.84 -3.14 -9.88
N THR A 71 -12.08 -2.19 -10.43
CA THR A 71 -12.02 -1.96 -11.87
C THR A 71 -10.62 -1.56 -12.33
N SER A 72 -10.23 -2.03 -13.51
CA SER A 72 -9.03 -1.66 -14.25
C SER A 72 -9.38 -1.46 -15.73
N VAL A 73 -8.39 -1.27 -16.59
CA VAL A 73 -8.60 -1.03 -18.02
C VAL A 73 -7.82 -2.06 -18.83
N CYS A 74 -8.50 -2.73 -19.77
CA CYS A 74 -7.83 -3.61 -20.72
C CYS A 74 -6.79 -2.82 -21.54
N PRO A 75 -5.50 -3.24 -21.55
CA PRO A 75 -4.45 -2.48 -22.21
C PRO A 75 -4.60 -2.46 -23.74
N ILE A 76 -5.33 -3.43 -24.32
CA ILE A 76 -5.52 -3.57 -25.76
C ILE A 76 -6.76 -2.83 -26.22
N THR A 77 -7.93 -3.06 -25.59
CA THR A 77 -9.22 -2.54 -26.06
C THR A 77 -9.61 -1.22 -25.41
N GLY A 78 -8.99 -0.86 -24.27
CA GLY A 78 -9.40 0.30 -23.49
C GLY A 78 -10.73 0.15 -22.76
N GLN A 79 -11.35 -1.02 -22.80
CA GLN A 79 -12.60 -1.31 -22.07
C GLN A 79 -12.31 -1.52 -20.58
N PRO A 80 -13.23 -1.15 -19.68
CA PRO A 80 -13.08 -1.42 -18.27
C PRO A 80 -13.18 -2.93 -17.99
N ASP A 81 -12.30 -3.42 -17.13
CA ASP A 81 -12.36 -4.75 -16.52
C ASP A 81 -12.91 -4.62 -15.11
N PHE A 82 -13.92 -5.41 -14.76
CA PHE A 82 -14.51 -5.46 -13.43
C PHE A 82 -14.14 -6.77 -12.76
N ALA A 83 -13.87 -6.73 -11.46
CA ALA A 83 -13.51 -7.92 -10.71
C ALA A 83 -13.98 -7.84 -9.25
N ARG A 84 -14.24 -9.03 -8.68
CA ARG A 84 -14.21 -9.24 -7.25
C ARG A 84 -12.77 -9.53 -6.85
N ILE A 85 -12.28 -8.85 -5.81
CA ILE A 85 -10.96 -9.08 -5.22
C ILE A 85 -11.14 -9.61 -3.81
N ASP A 86 -10.54 -10.75 -3.54
CA ASP A 86 -10.41 -11.36 -2.21
C ASP A 86 -8.93 -11.35 -1.80
N ILE A 87 -8.64 -10.86 -0.59
CA ILE A 87 -7.28 -10.84 -0.01
C ILE A 87 -7.33 -11.52 1.34
N ASP A 88 -6.72 -12.71 1.43
CA ASP A 88 -6.54 -13.46 2.66
C ASP A 88 -5.10 -13.35 3.14
N TYR A 89 -4.86 -13.00 4.41
CA TYR A 89 -3.50 -12.98 4.94
C TYR A 89 -3.39 -13.30 6.42
N VAL A 90 -2.23 -13.78 6.81
CA VAL A 90 -1.84 -13.99 8.21
C VAL A 90 -0.82 -12.90 8.56
N PRO A 91 -1.19 -11.89 9.38
CA PRO A 91 -0.29 -10.80 9.72
C PRO A 91 0.89 -11.30 10.58
N ASP A 92 2.07 -10.70 10.38
CA ASP A 92 3.19 -10.84 11.30
C ASP A 92 3.22 -9.67 12.29
N ARG A 93 3.99 -8.64 12.04
CA ARG A 93 4.14 -7.47 12.92
C ARG A 93 3.16 -6.35 12.60
N LEU A 94 2.66 -6.31 11.36
CA LEU A 94 1.85 -5.23 10.84
C LEU A 94 0.55 -5.77 10.26
N CYS A 95 -0.53 -4.99 10.44
CA CYS A 95 -1.80 -5.17 9.76
C CYS A 95 -1.99 -4.05 8.74
N VAL A 96 -2.63 -4.34 7.61
CA VAL A 96 -2.99 -3.33 6.60
C VAL A 96 -4.23 -2.56 7.06
N GLU A 97 -4.20 -1.23 6.86
CA GLU A 97 -5.32 -0.34 7.18
C GLU A 97 -6.33 -0.35 6.02
N SER A 98 -7.59 -0.63 6.34
CA SER A 98 -8.65 -0.90 5.36
C SER A 98 -9.02 0.28 4.48
N LYS A 99 -8.99 1.53 4.98
CA LYS A 99 -9.27 2.73 4.20
C LYS A 99 -8.18 2.99 3.15
N SER A 100 -6.91 2.78 3.51
CA SER A 100 -5.80 2.89 2.57
C SER A 100 -5.86 1.82 1.50
N LEU A 101 -6.25 0.58 1.86
CA LEU A 101 -6.49 -0.50 0.91
C LEU A 101 -7.60 -0.15 -0.08
N LYS A 102 -8.73 0.40 0.40
CA LYS A 102 -9.80 0.89 -0.46
C LYS A 102 -9.29 1.91 -1.50
N PHE A 103 -8.49 2.89 -1.08
CA PHE A 103 -7.94 3.88 -2.00
C PHE A 103 -6.92 3.29 -2.95
N TYR A 104 -6.10 2.35 -2.48
CA TYR A 104 -5.17 1.62 -3.31
C TYR A 104 -5.89 0.83 -4.42
N LEU A 105 -6.89 0.04 -4.09
CA LEU A 105 -7.66 -0.72 -5.08
C LEU A 105 -8.41 0.20 -6.05
N ALA A 106 -9.02 1.30 -5.56
CA ALA A 106 -9.69 2.28 -6.41
C ALA A 106 -8.74 3.05 -7.35
N SER A 107 -7.44 3.08 -7.07
CA SER A 107 -6.45 3.73 -7.94
C SER A 107 -6.24 3.02 -9.28
N TYR A 108 -6.63 1.74 -9.37
CA TYR A 108 -6.54 0.94 -10.60
C TYR A 108 -7.57 1.33 -11.68
N ARG A 109 -8.59 2.13 -11.36
CA ARG A 109 -9.71 2.46 -12.27
C ARG A 109 -9.32 2.97 -13.66
N ASN A 110 -8.12 3.55 -13.80
CA ASN A 110 -7.57 4.04 -15.07
C ASN A 110 -6.26 3.31 -15.46
N GLU A 111 -5.83 2.33 -14.67
CA GLU A 111 -4.60 1.57 -14.92
C GLU A 111 -4.81 0.58 -16.05
N ARG A 112 -3.94 0.69 -17.08
CA ARG A 112 -3.95 -0.21 -18.22
C ARG A 112 -3.02 -1.38 -17.97
N ALA A 113 -3.57 -2.55 -17.64
CA ALA A 113 -2.77 -3.72 -17.38
C ALA A 113 -3.56 -5.01 -17.67
N PHE A 114 -2.87 -6.10 -17.96
CA PHE A 114 -3.47 -7.42 -18.03
C PHE A 114 -3.90 -7.88 -16.62
N ASN A 115 -4.97 -8.64 -16.55
CA ASN A 115 -5.59 -9.12 -15.31
C ASN A 115 -4.60 -9.89 -14.42
N GLU A 116 -3.72 -10.70 -15.02
CA GLU A 116 -2.68 -11.44 -14.34
C GLU A 116 -1.64 -10.50 -13.71
N ALA A 117 -1.24 -9.46 -14.43
CA ALA A 117 -0.29 -8.47 -13.93
C ALA A 117 -0.89 -7.65 -12.78
N VAL A 118 -2.16 -7.26 -12.88
CA VAL A 118 -2.91 -6.57 -11.82
C VAL A 118 -2.91 -7.39 -10.53
N THR A 119 -3.29 -8.67 -10.61
CA THR A 119 -3.40 -9.55 -9.43
C THR A 119 -2.06 -9.75 -8.74
N ASN A 120 -0.99 -10.03 -9.52
CA ASN A 120 0.35 -10.18 -8.97
C ASN A 120 0.87 -8.89 -8.34
N ARG A 121 0.66 -7.74 -8.99
CA ARG A 121 1.06 -6.44 -8.44
C ARG A 121 0.35 -6.12 -7.12
N ILE A 122 -0.95 -6.43 -7.00
CA ILE A 122 -1.67 -6.25 -5.73
C ILE A 122 -1.02 -7.09 -4.63
N LEU A 123 -0.66 -8.35 -4.90
CA LEU A 123 0.04 -9.19 -3.94
C LEU A 123 1.41 -8.62 -3.55
N ASP A 124 2.23 -8.24 -4.53
CA ASP A 124 3.57 -7.70 -4.30
C ASP A 124 3.55 -6.43 -3.44
N ASP A 125 2.67 -5.48 -3.78
CA ASP A 125 2.52 -4.23 -3.04
C ASP A 125 1.99 -4.49 -1.61
N PHE A 126 1.07 -5.46 -1.45
CA PHE A 126 0.55 -5.87 -0.14
C PHE A 126 1.63 -6.48 0.73
N VAL A 127 2.41 -7.42 0.19
CA VAL A 127 3.55 -8.05 0.88
C VAL A 127 4.61 -7.02 1.26
N LYS A 128 4.94 -6.11 0.35
CA LYS A 128 5.88 -5.02 0.61
C LYS A 128 5.41 -4.09 1.73
N ALA A 129 4.11 -3.86 1.85
CA ALA A 129 3.55 -2.96 2.86
C ALA A 129 3.58 -3.55 4.28
N CYS A 130 3.20 -4.81 4.47
CA CYS A 130 2.98 -5.40 5.80
C CYS A 130 3.83 -6.62 6.13
N ALA A 131 4.62 -7.17 5.18
CA ALA A 131 5.44 -8.36 5.35
C ALA A 131 4.69 -9.49 6.11
N PRO A 132 3.58 -10.00 5.56
CA PRO A 132 2.75 -10.99 6.23
C PRO A 132 3.46 -12.35 6.29
N ARG A 133 3.02 -13.25 7.16
CA ARG A 133 3.49 -14.66 7.17
C ARG A 133 2.99 -15.41 5.94
N GLU A 134 1.74 -15.12 5.53
CA GLU A 134 1.09 -15.67 4.35
C GLU A 134 0.17 -14.59 3.78
N ALA A 135 0.04 -14.54 2.45
CA ALA A 135 -0.97 -13.78 1.77
C ALA A 135 -1.44 -14.49 0.49
N ILE A 136 -2.71 -14.32 0.16
CA ILE A 136 -3.32 -14.82 -1.07
C ILE A 136 -4.18 -13.70 -1.61
N VAL A 137 -4.00 -13.38 -2.88
CA VAL A 137 -4.88 -12.48 -3.63
C VAL A 137 -5.59 -13.29 -4.70
N THR A 138 -6.92 -13.28 -4.69
CA THR A 138 -7.75 -13.89 -5.72
C THR A 138 -8.57 -12.80 -6.41
N ALA A 139 -8.39 -12.66 -7.72
CA ALA A 139 -9.15 -11.74 -8.56
C ALA A 139 -10.05 -12.53 -9.51
N GLN A 140 -11.36 -12.35 -9.38
CA GLN A 140 -12.39 -12.99 -10.22
C GLN A 140 -12.93 -11.93 -11.18
N PHE A 141 -12.47 -11.94 -12.43
CA PHE A 141 -12.87 -10.98 -13.44
C PHE A 141 -14.19 -11.36 -14.09
N SER A 142 -15.03 -10.36 -14.34
CA SER A 142 -16.29 -10.52 -15.05
C SER A 142 -16.08 -11.12 -16.44
N ALA A 143 -16.94 -12.03 -16.83
CA ALA A 143 -16.84 -12.73 -18.11
C ALA A 143 -16.89 -11.76 -19.31
N ARG A 144 -15.98 -11.99 -20.25
CA ARG A 144 -15.96 -11.33 -21.57
C ARG A 144 -16.01 -12.38 -22.67
N GLY A 145 -16.92 -12.21 -23.62
CA GLY A 145 -17.11 -13.20 -24.69
C GLY A 145 -17.45 -14.61 -24.14
N GLY A 146 -18.09 -14.67 -22.95
CA GLY A 146 -18.42 -15.95 -22.30
C GLY A 146 -17.28 -16.58 -21.49
N ILE A 147 -16.08 -15.99 -21.47
CA ILE A 147 -14.93 -16.51 -20.72
C ILE A 147 -14.81 -15.73 -19.40
N ALA A 148 -14.93 -16.43 -18.27
CA ALA A 148 -14.61 -15.93 -16.96
C ALA A 148 -13.13 -16.23 -16.63
N LEU A 149 -12.43 -15.29 -16.05
CA LEU A 149 -11.02 -15.43 -15.67
C LEU A 149 -10.89 -15.25 -14.16
N THR A 150 -10.25 -16.21 -13.51
CA THR A 150 -9.82 -16.07 -12.11
C THR A 150 -8.31 -16.20 -12.06
N VAL A 151 -7.67 -15.21 -11.42
CA VAL A 151 -6.23 -15.21 -11.15
C VAL A 151 -6.04 -15.32 -9.65
N ARG A 152 -5.16 -16.22 -9.22
CA ARG A 152 -4.80 -16.41 -7.82
C ARG A 152 -3.29 -16.35 -7.66
N ALA A 153 -2.80 -15.46 -6.82
CA ALA A 153 -1.40 -15.30 -6.47
C ALA A 153 -1.19 -15.52 -4.97
N GLU A 154 -0.09 -16.17 -4.57
CA GLU A 154 0.18 -16.58 -3.20
C GLU A 154 1.58 -16.15 -2.73
N TYR A 155 1.69 -15.83 -1.42
CA TYR A 155 2.95 -15.56 -0.74
C TYR A 155 2.98 -16.30 0.62
N PRO A 156 4.13 -16.93 1.03
CA PRO A 156 5.29 -17.16 0.19
C PRO A 156 4.98 -18.11 -0.96
N ASP A 157 5.76 -18.01 -2.03
CA ASP A 157 5.64 -18.95 -3.16
C ASP A 157 5.96 -20.37 -2.65
N LYS A 158 4.94 -21.21 -2.52
CA LYS A 158 5.05 -22.59 -1.99
C LYS A 158 5.48 -23.61 -3.05
N GLY A 159 5.65 -23.19 -4.28
CA GLY A 159 6.02 -24.08 -5.37
C GLY A 159 6.74 -23.36 -6.49
N LYS A 160 8.05 -23.57 -6.64
CA LYS A 160 8.62 -23.52 -7.97
C LYS A 160 7.84 -24.52 -8.80
N ILE A 161 7.07 -24.05 -9.77
CA ILE A 161 6.72 -24.89 -10.90
C ILE A 161 8.07 -25.26 -11.53
N THR A 162 8.68 -26.34 -11.06
CA THR A 162 9.81 -26.95 -11.75
C THR A 162 9.24 -27.30 -13.11
N ARG A 163 9.54 -26.46 -14.11
CA ARG A 163 9.45 -26.92 -15.49
C ARG A 163 10.54 -27.98 -15.61
N ASP A 164 10.16 -29.21 -15.27
CA ASP A 164 10.97 -30.36 -15.60
C ASP A 164 11.17 -30.31 -17.10
N GLY A 165 12.45 -30.24 -17.48
CA GLY A 165 12.87 -29.95 -18.82
C GLY A 165 12.34 -30.96 -19.84
N ARG A 166 12.04 -30.44 -20.99
CA ARG A 166 12.32 -31.06 -22.28
C ARG A 166 13.15 -30.12 -23.11
#